data_349e2aa702538f83b023bcf901b95bb1
#
_entry.id   349e2aa702538f83b023bcf901b95bb1
#
_cell.length_a   1.000
_cell.length_b   1.000
_cell.length_c   1.000
_cell.angle_alpha   90.00
_cell.angle_beta   90.00
_cell.angle_gamma   90.00
#
_symmetry.space_group_name_H-M   'P 1'
#
loop_
_entity.id
_entity.type
_entity.pdbx_description
1 polymer ?
#
loop_
_entity_poly.entity_id
_entity_poly.type
_entity_poly.pdbx_seq_one_letter_code
_entity_poly.pdbx_strand_id
1 'polypeptide(L)'
;MLAESGVDALGPTKWADLGCGTGTFTVALADLLPPGSTVHAMDRDGSVLRGIPPEHKGVSITTHRGDFTNHTWPFANLDGILMANSLHYVNNQAAFIRSCERRMTVAHRFLVVEYDTDESSRWVPHPISLKKLTSLFSEAGYSSITMLRSRPSVYRRAALYAALVTSSPA
;
A
#
# COMPACT_ATOMS: atom_id res chain seq x y z
N MET A 1 5.50 8.90 -7.78
CA MET A 1 5.22 7.46 -7.84
C MET A 1 3.72 7.17 -7.89
N LEU A 2 2.89 7.88 -7.14
CA LEU A 2 1.44 7.60 -7.02
C LEU A 2 0.53 8.52 -7.87
N ALA A 3 1.04 9.60 -8.45
CA ALA A 3 0.26 10.67 -9.08
C ALA A 3 -0.68 10.24 -10.23
N GLU A 4 -0.42 9.10 -10.85
CA GLU A 4 -1.20 8.58 -11.98
C GLU A 4 -2.21 7.50 -11.55
N SER A 5 -2.45 7.36 -10.24
CA SER A 5 -3.34 6.31 -9.70
C SER A 5 -4.82 6.55 -9.93
N GLY A 6 -5.22 7.81 -10.25
CA GLY A 6 -6.63 8.17 -10.45
C GLY A 6 -7.50 8.05 -9.19
N VAL A 7 -6.89 7.99 -8.01
CA VAL A 7 -7.63 7.91 -6.74
C VAL A 7 -8.31 9.23 -6.37
N ASP A 8 -7.89 10.34 -6.96
CA ASP A 8 -8.45 11.68 -6.85
C ASP A 8 -9.85 11.81 -7.50
N ALA A 9 -10.16 10.96 -8.48
CA ALA A 9 -11.46 10.95 -9.16
C ALA A 9 -12.60 10.33 -8.34
N LEU A 10 -12.29 9.79 -7.16
CA LEU A 10 -13.25 9.20 -6.25
C LEU A 10 -13.80 10.26 -5.28
N GLY A 11 -14.99 10.03 -4.71
CA GLY A 11 -15.41 10.73 -3.50
C GLY A 11 -14.50 10.41 -2.31
N PRO A 12 -14.77 10.95 -1.11
CA PRO A 12 -14.01 10.63 0.09
C PRO A 12 -13.92 9.13 0.33
N THR A 13 -12.71 8.64 0.57
CA THR A 13 -12.38 7.21 0.69
C THR A 13 -11.56 6.92 1.95
N LYS A 14 -11.56 5.65 2.39
CA LYS A 14 -10.83 5.17 3.55
C LYS A 14 -9.69 4.25 3.12
N TRP A 15 -8.48 4.59 3.51
CA TRP A 15 -7.26 3.88 3.16
C TRP A 15 -6.49 3.38 4.38
N ALA A 16 -5.70 2.34 4.18
CA ALA A 16 -4.65 1.95 5.12
C ALA A 16 -3.29 2.03 4.42
N ASP A 17 -2.28 2.59 5.10
CA ASP A 17 -0.87 2.52 4.72
C ASP A 17 -0.18 1.53 5.67
N LEU A 18 0.14 0.35 5.17
CA LEU A 18 0.65 -0.77 5.95
C LEU A 18 2.18 -0.83 5.90
N GLY A 19 2.83 -0.60 7.03
CA GLY A 19 4.27 -0.40 7.12
C GLY A 19 4.67 1.01 6.69
N CYS A 20 3.95 2.02 7.20
CA CYS A 20 4.04 3.40 6.74
C CYS A 20 5.38 4.09 7.06
N GLY A 21 6.20 3.53 7.96
CA GLY A 21 7.44 4.16 8.41
C GLY A 21 7.20 5.58 8.91
N THR A 22 8.00 6.53 8.43
CA THR A 22 7.89 7.96 8.78
C THR A 22 6.75 8.70 8.08
N GLY A 23 5.89 8.01 7.32
CA GLY A 23 4.70 8.57 6.69
C GLY A 23 4.94 9.27 5.34
N THR A 24 6.09 9.08 4.71
CA THR A 24 6.37 9.69 3.40
C THR A 24 5.32 9.34 2.36
N PHE A 25 4.93 8.07 2.27
CA PHE A 25 3.90 7.63 1.34
C PHE A 25 2.49 7.88 1.86
N THR A 26 2.28 7.89 3.19
CA THR A 26 1.02 8.32 3.83
C THR A 26 0.63 9.73 3.39
N VAL A 27 1.56 10.69 3.50
CA VAL A 27 1.34 12.08 3.09
C VAL A 27 1.18 12.18 1.56
N ALA A 28 1.99 11.46 0.79
CA ALA A 28 1.85 11.42 -0.66
C ALA A 28 0.51 10.83 -1.14
N LEU A 29 -0.05 9.87 -0.40
CA LEU A 29 -1.40 9.36 -0.64
C LEU A 29 -2.45 10.42 -0.27
N ALA A 30 -2.31 11.07 0.89
CA ALA A 30 -3.21 12.13 1.32
C ALA A 30 -3.21 13.34 0.35
N ASP A 31 -2.09 13.63 -0.33
CA ASP A 31 -2.04 14.64 -1.40
C ASP A 31 -2.95 14.33 -2.60
N LEU A 32 -3.28 13.05 -2.82
CA LEU A 32 -4.07 12.57 -3.96
C LEU A 32 -5.53 12.34 -3.60
N LEU A 33 -5.85 12.14 -2.32
CA LEU A 33 -7.21 11.86 -1.88
C LEU A 33 -8.02 13.15 -1.74
N PRO A 34 -9.34 13.12 -2.05
CA PRO A 34 -10.19 14.27 -1.83
C PRO A 34 -10.37 14.55 -0.33
N PRO A 35 -10.61 15.83 0.05
CA PRO A 35 -10.94 16.20 1.42
C PRO A 35 -12.10 15.37 1.97
N GLY A 36 -12.05 15.04 3.26
CA GLY A 36 -12.99 14.13 3.92
C GLY A 36 -12.59 12.67 3.88
N SER A 37 -11.54 12.29 3.14
CA SER A 37 -10.95 10.95 3.17
C SER A 37 -10.22 10.69 4.49
N THR A 38 -9.96 9.41 4.76
CA THR A 38 -9.23 8.97 5.97
C THR A 38 -8.10 8.01 5.58
N VAL A 39 -6.93 8.17 6.20
CA VAL A 39 -5.81 7.23 6.09
C VAL A 39 -5.44 6.68 7.45
N HIS A 40 -5.46 5.36 7.60
CA HIS A 40 -4.93 4.64 8.76
C HIS A 40 -3.47 4.24 8.49
N ALA A 41 -2.51 4.94 9.10
CA ALA A 41 -1.09 4.69 8.94
C ALA A 41 -0.62 3.73 10.05
N MET A 42 -0.14 2.55 9.69
CA MET A 42 0.27 1.51 10.65
C MET A 42 1.75 1.16 10.50
N ASP A 43 2.47 1.14 11.62
CA ASP A 43 3.83 0.63 11.69
C ASP A 43 4.11 0.00 13.07
N ARG A 44 4.99 -1.01 13.10
CA ARG A 44 5.40 -1.66 14.35
C ARG A 44 6.29 -0.77 15.23
N ASP A 45 7.05 0.13 14.61
CA ASP A 45 7.89 1.09 15.31
C ASP A 45 7.10 2.38 15.63
N GLY A 46 6.60 2.47 16.86
CA GLY A 46 5.88 3.66 17.31
C GLY A 46 6.71 4.95 17.31
N SER A 47 8.03 4.86 17.19
CA SER A 47 8.89 6.06 17.17
C SER A 47 8.77 6.81 15.85
N VAL A 48 8.61 6.10 14.74
CA VAL A 48 8.48 6.70 13.40
C VAL A 48 7.12 7.36 13.18
N LEU A 49 6.08 6.94 13.90
CA LEU A 49 4.72 7.46 13.78
C LEU A 49 4.56 8.90 14.30
N ARG A 50 5.41 9.32 15.23
CA ARG A 50 5.29 10.63 15.91
C ARG A 50 5.42 11.84 14.98
N GLY A 51 6.05 11.67 13.83
CA GLY A 51 6.25 12.74 12.85
C GLY A 51 5.13 12.85 11.82
N ILE A 52 4.17 11.92 11.83
CA ILE A 52 3.08 11.90 10.85
C ILE A 52 2.00 12.89 11.31
N PRO A 53 1.61 13.87 10.47
CA PRO A 53 0.59 14.84 10.82
C PRO A 53 -0.79 14.15 10.97
N PRO A 54 -1.66 14.59 11.91
CA PRO A 54 -2.99 14.01 12.09
C PRO A 54 -3.97 14.38 10.97
N GLU A 55 -3.62 15.37 10.14
CA GLU A 55 -4.37 15.82 8.98
C GLU A 55 -3.43 16.34 7.89
N HIS A 56 -3.79 16.13 6.63
CA HIS A 56 -3.11 16.73 5.50
C HIS A 56 -4.13 17.07 4.39
N LYS A 57 -4.26 18.35 4.03
CA LYS A 57 -5.17 18.86 2.97
C LYS A 57 -6.64 18.38 3.11
N GLY A 58 -7.15 18.34 4.33
CA GLY A 58 -8.52 17.89 4.60
C GLY A 58 -8.69 16.37 4.64
N VAL A 59 -7.59 15.61 4.59
CA VAL A 59 -7.56 14.15 4.77
C VAL A 59 -7.12 13.86 6.21
N SER A 60 -7.97 13.17 6.97
CA SER A 60 -7.62 12.75 8.34
C SER A 60 -6.64 11.59 8.34
N ILE A 61 -5.59 11.66 9.15
CA ILE A 61 -4.58 10.61 9.28
C ILE A 61 -4.55 10.11 10.71
N THR A 62 -4.82 8.82 10.90
CA THR A 62 -4.77 8.17 12.22
C THR A 62 -3.62 7.17 12.23
N THR A 63 -2.71 7.34 13.18
CA THR A 63 -1.56 6.43 13.32
C THR A 63 -1.87 5.27 14.27
N HIS A 64 -1.39 4.08 13.93
CA HIS A 64 -1.57 2.84 14.70
C HIS A 64 -0.23 2.15 14.89
N ARG A 65 0.15 1.93 16.14
CA ARG A 65 1.30 1.08 16.43
C ARG A 65 0.88 -0.40 16.38
N GLY A 66 1.46 -1.16 15.48
CA GLY A 66 1.18 -2.60 15.35
C GLY A 66 1.92 -3.24 14.19
N ASP A 67 2.03 -4.55 14.25
CA ASP A 67 2.54 -5.34 13.14
C ASP A 67 1.38 -5.70 12.21
N PHE A 68 1.39 -5.14 11.01
CA PHE A 68 0.33 -5.35 10.03
C PHE A 68 0.23 -6.82 9.55
N THR A 69 1.29 -7.60 9.72
CA THR A 69 1.29 -9.02 9.33
C THR A 69 0.45 -9.89 10.26
N ASN A 70 0.15 -9.42 11.48
CA ASN A 70 -0.63 -10.16 12.47
C ASN A 70 -2.15 -10.06 12.28
N HIS A 71 -2.64 -9.34 11.26
CA HIS A 71 -4.06 -9.22 10.89
C HIS A 71 -5.01 -8.69 11.99
N THR A 72 -4.48 -8.10 13.06
CA THR A 72 -5.27 -7.52 14.17
C THR A 72 -5.39 -6.00 14.03
N TRP A 73 -5.90 -5.54 12.88
CA TRP A 73 -6.04 -4.11 12.62
C TRP A 73 -7.31 -3.54 13.26
N PRO A 74 -7.26 -2.37 13.90
CA PRO A 74 -8.44 -1.74 14.50
C PRO A 74 -9.33 -1.01 13.48
N PHE A 75 -9.18 -1.28 12.18
CA PHE A 75 -9.91 -0.65 11.08
C PHE A 75 -10.32 -1.68 10.03
N ALA A 76 -11.41 -1.37 9.34
CA ALA A 76 -11.98 -2.17 8.24
C ALA A 76 -12.80 -1.29 7.30
N ASN A 77 -13.48 -1.90 6.32
CA ASN A 77 -14.22 -1.21 5.26
C ASN A 77 -13.34 -0.22 4.50
N LEU A 78 -12.19 -0.72 4.09
CA LEU A 78 -11.20 0.06 3.37
C LEU A 78 -11.52 0.09 1.86
N ASP A 79 -11.42 1.26 1.26
CA ASP A 79 -11.49 1.43 -0.19
C ASP A 79 -10.13 1.20 -0.84
N GLY A 80 -9.06 1.30 -0.06
CA GLY A 80 -7.73 1.00 -0.56
C GLY A 80 -6.71 0.65 0.52
N ILE A 81 -5.67 -0.08 0.08
CA ILE A 81 -4.48 -0.37 0.88
C ILE A 81 -3.26 0.09 0.09
N LEU A 82 -2.43 0.89 0.74
CA LEU A 82 -1.09 1.25 0.28
C LEU A 82 -0.06 0.38 0.99
N MET A 83 0.87 -0.16 0.24
CA MET A 83 2.06 -0.85 0.74
C MET A 83 3.29 -0.33 -0.01
N ALA A 84 4.07 0.51 0.66
CA ALA A 84 5.27 1.09 0.07
C ALA A 84 6.54 0.56 0.75
N ASN A 85 7.28 -0.31 0.06
CA ASN A 85 8.44 -1.03 0.57
C ASN A 85 8.11 -1.85 1.84
N SER A 86 6.94 -2.47 1.87
CA SER A 86 6.46 -3.21 3.05
C SER A 86 5.90 -4.60 2.73
N LEU A 87 5.39 -4.84 1.52
CA LEU A 87 4.88 -6.15 1.11
C LEU A 87 5.96 -7.23 1.12
N HIS A 88 7.20 -6.87 0.85
CA HIS A 88 8.34 -7.79 0.89
C HIS A 88 8.70 -8.30 2.30
N TYR A 89 8.10 -7.78 3.36
CA TYR A 89 8.23 -8.36 4.72
C TYR A 89 7.22 -9.49 4.97
N VAL A 90 6.25 -9.67 4.10
CA VAL A 90 5.24 -10.73 4.21
C VAL A 90 5.75 -12.02 3.57
N ASN A 91 5.87 -13.09 4.36
CA ASN A 91 6.32 -14.39 3.87
C ASN A 91 5.30 -15.03 2.92
N ASN A 92 4.04 -15.14 3.32
CA ASN A 92 2.96 -15.68 2.50
C ASN A 92 2.08 -14.56 1.95
N GLN A 93 2.56 -13.92 0.88
CA GLN A 93 1.90 -12.76 0.28
C GLN A 93 0.50 -13.09 -0.25
N ALA A 94 0.28 -14.29 -0.80
CA ALA A 94 -1.03 -14.71 -1.30
C ALA A 94 -2.08 -14.83 -0.17
N ALA A 95 -1.72 -15.45 0.93
CA ALA A 95 -2.61 -15.54 2.10
C ALA A 95 -2.85 -14.16 2.72
N PHE A 96 -1.84 -13.30 2.70
CA PHE A 96 -1.96 -11.93 3.20
C PHE A 96 -2.93 -11.10 2.37
N ILE A 97 -2.84 -11.11 1.04
CA ILE A 97 -3.77 -10.38 0.16
C ILE A 97 -5.22 -10.83 0.43
N ARG A 98 -5.48 -12.14 0.48
CA ARG A 98 -6.82 -12.66 0.82
C ARG A 98 -7.31 -12.21 2.20
N SER A 99 -6.41 -11.99 3.16
CA SER A 99 -6.78 -11.47 4.48
C SER A 99 -7.09 -9.97 4.45
N CYS A 100 -6.39 -9.21 3.60
CA CYS A 100 -6.69 -7.80 3.35
C CYS A 100 -8.09 -7.61 2.77
N GLU A 101 -8.47 -8.41 1.76
CA GLU A 101 -9.77 -8.36 1.09
C GLU A 101 -10.96 -8.44 2.06
N ARG A 102 -10.84 -9.26 3.11
CA ARG A 102 -11.88 -9.37 4.14
C ARG A 102 -12.12 -8.10 4.95
N ARG A 103 -11.24 -7.10 4.82
CA ARG A 103 -11.31 -5.80 5.50
C ARG A 103 -11.57 -4.65 4.54
N MET A 104 -11.79 -4.96 3.27
CA MET A 104 -11.98 -3.99 2.22
C MET A 104 -13.43 -3.98 1.73
N THR A 105 -13.82 -2.89 1.09
CA THR A 105 -15.09 -2.78 0.37
C THR A 105 -15.06 -3.62 -0.91
N VAL A 106 -16.21 -3.82 -1.56
CA VAL A 106 -16.29 -4.58 -2.81
C VAL A 106 -15.46 -3.93 -3.91
N ALA A 107 -15.57 -2.61 -4.07
CA ALA A 107 -14.82 -1.83 -5.05
C ALA A 107 -13.54 -1.26 -4.41
N HIS A 108 -12.52 -2.10 -4.28
CA HIS A 108 -11.29 -1.72 -3.58
C HIS A 108 -10.05 -1.70 -4.48
N ARG A 109 -8.97 -1.14 -3.94
CA ARG A 109 -7.70 -0.96 -4.64
C ARG A 109 -6.51 -1.30 -3.77
N PHE A 110 -5.44 -1.76 -4.43
CA PHE A 110 -4.11 -1.80 -3.82
C PHE A 110 -3.19 -0.85 -4.58
N LEU A 111 -2.44 -0.04 -3.84
CA LEU A 111 -1.28 0.69 -4.34
C LEU A 111 -0.03 0.04 -3.76
N VAL A 112 0.82 -0.49 -4.62
CA VAL A 112 2.04 -1.18 -4.21
C VAL A 112 3.24 -0.46 -4.78
N VAL A 113 4.20 -0.13 -3.92
CA VAL A 113 5.50 0.42 -4.32
C VAL A 113 6.57 -0.52 -3.82
N GLU A 114 7.35 -1.13 -4.73
CA GLU A 114 8.35 -2.14 -4.37
C GLU A 114 9.58 -2.10 -5.30
N TYR A 115 10.63 -2.79 -4.88
CA TYR A 115 11.80 -3.02 -5.73
C TYR A 115 11.50 -4.09 -6.78
N ASP A 116 11.79 -3.77 -8.05
CA ASP A 116 11.65 -4.73 -9.16
C ASP A 116 12.85 -5.68 -9.15
N THR A 117 12.80 -6.65 -8.27
CA THR A 117 13.85 -7.66 -8.07
C THR A 117 13.27 -8.97 -7.57
N ASP A 118 13.93 -10.07 -7.94
CA ASP A 118 13.68 -11.40 -7.41
C ASP A 118 14.76 -11.84 -6.41
N GLU A 119 15.78 -11.01 -6.20
CA GLU A 119 16.89 -11.29 -5.30
C GLU A 119 16.53 -10.91 -3.86
N SER A 120 16.52 -11.91 -2.97
CA SER A 120 16.32 -11.70 -1.54
C SER A 120 17.55 -11.06 -0.88
N SER A 121 17.29 -10.31 0.18
CA SER A 121 18.34 -9.73 1.02
C SER A 121 17.80 -9.52 2.44
N ARG A 122 18.69 -9.18 3.38
CA ARG A 122 18.31 -8.83 4.75
C ARG A 122 17.20 -7.73 4.81
N TRP A 123 17.21 -6.80 3.85
CA TRP A 123 16.28 -5.66 3.82
C TRP A 123 15.05 -5.90 2.95
N VAL A 124 15.09 -6.93 2.09
CA VAL A 124 13.99 -7.36 1.22
C VAL A 124 13.92 -8.88 1.29
N PRO A 125 13.39 -9.43 2.39
CA PRO A 125 13.46 -10.88 2.63
C PRO A 125 12.61 -11.70 1.66
N HIS A 126 11.45 -11.18 1.23
CA HIS A 126 10.53 -11.83 0.29
C HIS A 126 10.28 -10.90 -0.90
N PRO A 127 11.27 -10.76 -1.82
CA PRO A 127 11.18 -9.81 -2.92
C PRO A 127 10.03 -10.11 -3.86
N ILE A 128 9.44 -9.04 -4.40
CA ILE A 128 8.33 -9.13 -5.32
C ILE A 128 8.57 -8.20 -6.51
N SER A 129 9.15 -8.77 -7.59
CA SER A 129 9.26 -8.06 -8.86
C SER A 129 7.88 -7.72 -9.43
N LEU A 130 7.80 -6.77 -10.36
CA LEU A 130 6.54 -6.42 -11.02
C LEU A 130 5.88 -7.64 -11.67
N LYS A 131 6.68 -8.55 -12.24
CA LYS A 131 6.19 -9.82 -12.79
C LYS A 131 5.53 -10.70 -11.74
N LYS A 132 6.18 -10.87 -10.58
CA LYS A 132 5.62 -11.66 -9.45
C LYS A 132 4.38 -11.00 -8.87
N LEU A 133 4.37 -9.67 -8.74
CA LEU A 133 3.18 -8.93 -8.30
C LEU A 133 1.99 -9.20 -9.22
N THR A 134 2.21 -9.10 -10.54
CA THR A 134 1.18 -9.36 -11.54
C THR A 134 0.62 -10.78 -11.42
N SER A 135 1.48 -11.80 -11.31
CA SER A 135 1.03 -13.18 -11.12
C SER A 135 0.24 -13.34 -9.83
N LEU A 136 0.76 -12.80 -8.70
CA LEU A 136 0.14 -12.87 -7.38
C LEU A 136 -1.30 -12.34 -7.39
N PHE A 137 -1.52 -11.16 -7.94
CA PHE A 137 -2.83 -10.54 -7.99
C PHE A 137 -3.74 -11.18 -9.05
N SER A 138 -3.20 -11.62 -10.20
CA SER A 138 -3.99 -12.36 -11.19
C SER A 138 -4.52 -13.69 -10.63
N GLU A 139 -3.70 -14.42 -9.87
CA GLU A 139 -4.10 -15.66 -9.18
C GLU A 139 -5.13 -15.40 -8.06
N ALA A 140 -5.14 -14.19 -7.49
CA ALA A 140 -6.16 -13.75 -6.54
C ALA A 140 -7.46 -13.26 -7.21
N GLY A 141 -7.52 -13.24 -8.55
CA GLY A 141 -8.73 -12.89 -9.32
C GLY A 141 -8.78 -11.42 -9.79
N TYR A 142 -7.71 -10.67 -9.63
CA TYR A 142 -7.66 -9.29 -10.14
C TYR A 142 -7.30 -9.28 -11.63
N SER A 143 -8.10 -8.59 -12.42
CA SER A 143 -7.89 -8.46 -13.87
C SER A 143 -7.19 -7.14 -14.26
N SER A 144 -7.18 -6.14 -13.39
CA SER A 144 -6.58 -4.84 -13.66
C SER A 144 -5.39 -4.59 -12.74
N ILE A 145 -4.19 -4.75 -13.31
CA ILE A 145 -2.91 -4.48 -12.64
C ILE A 145 -2.11 -3.56 -13.56
N THR A 146 -1.97 -2.31 -13.15
CA THR A 146 -1.36 -1.25 -13.96
C THR A 146 -0.09 -0.75 -13.30
N MET A 147 1.04 -0.82 -14.00
CA MET A 147 2.25 -0.12 -13.57
C MET A 147 2.06 1.38 -13.79
N LEU A 148 2.09 2.14 -12.71
CA LEU A 148 1.95 3.60 -12.75
C LEU A 148 3.27 4.26 -13.12
N ARG A 149 4.35 3.85 -12.47
CA ARG A 149 5.67 4.45 -12.66
C ARG A 149 6.79 3.51 -12.24
N SER A 150 7.94 3.64 -12.90
CA SER A 150 9.19 3.04 -12.47
C SER A 150 10.29 4.09 -12.44
N ARG A 151 11.24 3.98 -11.51
CA ARG A 151 12.43 4.83 -11.42
C ARG A 151 13.63 4.04 -10.88
N PRO A 152 14.86 4.39 -11.25
CA PRO A 152 16.05 3.82 -10.62
C PRO A 152 16.01 4.05 -9.11
N SER A 153 16.39 3.04 -8.34
CA SER A 153 16.56 3.20 -6.89
C SER A 153 17.91 3.85 -6.58
N VAL A 154 17.90 4.82 -5.66
CA VAL A 154 19.14 5.43 -5.15
C VAL A 154 19.92 4.52 -4.20
N TYR A 155 19.29 3.47 -3.67
CA TYR A 155 19.87 2.56 -2.68
C TYR A 155 20.27 1.19 -3.24
N ARG A 156 19.83 0.82 -4.46
CA ARG A 156 20.05 -0.48 -5.07
C ARG A 156 20.15 -0.41 -6.58
N ARG A 157 20.70 -1.47 -7.21
CA ARG A 157 20.71 -1.61 -8.67
C ARG A 157 19.32 -1.88 -9.28
N ALA A 158 18.35 -2.31 -8.46
CA ALA A 158 16.99 -2.58 -8.91
C ALA A 158 16.18 -1.26 -9.05
N ALA A 159 15.28 -1.22 -10.00
CA ALA A 159 14.31 -0.13 -10.10
C ALA A 159 13.28 -0.22 -8.96
N LEU A 160 12.68 0.93 -8.62
CA LEU A 160 11.50 1.00 -7.75
C LEU A 160 10.28 1.19 -8.67
N TYR A 161 9.29 0.32 -8.59
CA TYR A 161 8.04 0.47 -9.32
C TYR A 161 6.88 0.86 -8.41
N ALA A 162 5.86 1.47 -8.99
CA ALA A 162 4.55 1.64 -8.37
C ALA A 162 3.49 1.00 -9.27
N ALA A 163 2.60 0.24 -8.66
CA ALA A 163 1.50 -0.43 -9.35
C ALA A 163 0.16 -0.17 -8.66
N LEU A 164 -0.87 0.03 -9.45
CA LEU A 164 -2.26 0.05 -9.02
C LEU A 164 -2.92 -1.27 -9.41
N VAL A 165 -3.58 -1.89 -8.44
CA VAL A 165 -4.42 -3.06 -8.63
C VAL A 165 -5.84 -2.69 -8.25
N THR A 166 -6.81 -2.98 -9.10
CA THR A 166 -8.22 -2.71 -8.84
C THR A 166 -9.04 -3.99 -8.90
N SER A 167 -9.98 -4.13 -7.96
CA SER A 167 -11.00 -5.16 -8.05
C SER A 167 -11.85 -4.90 -9.30
N SER A 168 -12.24 -5.96 -10.01
CA SER A 168 -13.25 -5.81 -11.06
C SER A 168 -14.55 -5.31 -10.42
N PRO A 169 -15.25 -4.35 -11.04
CA PRO A 169 -16.62 -4.07 -10.62
C PRO A 169 -17.43 -5.35 -10.80
N ALA A 170 -18.19 -5.70 -9.75
CA ALA A 170 -19.11 -6.82 -9.80
C ALA A 170 -20.23 -6.58 -10.81
#